data_b5aadf833c7fe4d1155fe170b6421c3b
#
_entry.id   b5aadf833c7fe4d1155fe170b6421c3b
#
_cell.length_a   1.000
_cell.length_b   1.000
_cell.length_c   1.000
_cell.angle_alpha   90.00
_cell.angle_beta   90.00
_cell.angle_gamma   90.00
#
_symmetry.space_group_name_H-M   'P 1'
#
loop_
_entity.id
_entity.type
_entity.pdbx_description
1 polymer ?
#
loop_
_entity_poly.entity_id
_entity_poly.type
_entity_poly.pdbx_seq_one_letter_code
_entity_poly.pdbx_strand_id
1 'polypeptide(L)'
;MQNAPGEVAEFTVKAIVVGIVLGIVFGAANAYLGLRVGMTVSASIPAAVMTVAVFSLMRSRGTLLEANMSQTVASASTSLATGTIFTIPALFLWGAVPPYLQVVALAFLGAVLGIAAMVPLRRLLIVQAHDELPYPEGTACAE
;
A
#
# COMPACT_ATOMS: atom_id res chain seq x y z
N MET A 1 0.85 25.17 4.37
CA MET A 1 0.67 24.82 5.79
C MET A 1 2.06 24.88 6.41
N GLN A 2 2.32 25.90 7.24
CA GLN A 2 3.60 26.06 7.94
C GLN A 2 3.56 25.17 9.17
N ASN A 3 4.50 24.22 9.26
CA ASN A 3 4.64 23.37 10.43
C ASN A 3 5.15 24.21 11.61
N ALA A 4 4.54 24.06 12.76
CA ALA A 4 5.05 24.64 14.00
C ALA A 4 6.45 24.08 14.31
N PRO A 5 7.37 24.85 14.91
CA PRO A 5 8.71 24.38 15.22
C PRO A 5 8.63 23.27 16.28
N GLY A 6 8.81 22.02 15.83
CA GLY A 6 8.74 20.80 16.65
C GLY A 6 7.86 19.69 16.08
N GLU A 7 7.01 19.95 15.10
CA GLU A 7 6.26 18.90 14.43
C GLU A 7 7.10 18.20 13.36
N VAL A 8 7.29 16.92 13.53
CA VAL A 8 7.94 16.05 12.55
C VAL A 8 7.01 15.93 11.35
N ALA A 9 7.45 16.36 10.16
CA ALA A 9 6.65 16.32 8.95
C ALA A 9 6.31 14.86 8.59
N GLU A 10 5.03 14.50 8.72
CA GLU A 10 4.51 13.18 8.38
C GLU A 10 3.98 13.16 6.95
N PHE A 11 3.21 14.18 6.58
CA PHE A 11 2.49 14.28 5.31
C PHE A 11 3.22 15.22 4.36
N THR A 12 4.18 14.71 3.62
CA THR A 12 4.96 15.49 2.65
C THR A 12 4.60 15.06 1.24
N VAL A 13 4.43 16.02 0.33
CA VAL A 13 4.18 15.75 -1.09
C VAL A 13 5.26 14.83 -1.68
N LYS A 14 6.50 14.99 -1.24
CA LYS A 14 7.62 14.12 -1.61
C LYS A 14 7.35 12.65 -1.24
N ALA A 15 6.92 12.37 -0.01
CA ALA A 15 6.62 11.02 0.45
C ALA A 15 5.48 10.39 -0.35
N ILE A 16 4.43 11.16 -0.66
CA ILE A 16 3.30 10.71 -1.47
C ILE A 16 3.74 10.39 -2.90
N VAL A 17 4.51 11.26 -3.54
CA VAL A 17 4.99 11.04 -4.91
C VAL A 17 5.89 9.82 -5.00
N VAL A 18 6.83 9.66 -4.07
CA VAL A 18 7.69 8.47 -4.00
C VAL A 18 6.85 7.21 -3.77
N GLY A 19 5.87 7.27 -2.85
CA GLY A 19 4.95 6.17 -2.59
C GLY A 19 4.12 5.77 -3.82
N ILE A 20 3.61 6.74 -4.59
CA ILE A 20 2.87 6.48 -5.83
C ILE A 20 3.78 5.82 -6.87
N VAL A 21 4.98 6.34 -7.09
CA VAL A 21 5.92 5.77 -8.07
C VAL A 21 6.29 4.34 -7.70
N LEU A 22 6.66 4.10 -6.45
CA LEU A 22 6.93 2.74 -5.95
C LEU A 22 5.70 1.85 -6.03
N GLY A 23 4.51 2.39 -5.71
CA GLY A 23 3.24 1.68 -5.82
C GLY A 23 2.93 1.21 -7.24
N ILE A 24 3.19 2.04 -8.25
CA ILE A 24 3.04 1.66 -9.67
C ILE A 24 4.02 0.54 -10.03
N VAL A 25 5.29 0.67 -9.64
CA VAL A 25 6.31 -0.33 -9.95
C VAL A 25 6.01 -1.67 -9.28
N PHE A 26 5.75 -1.67 -7.98
CA PHE A 26 5.45 -2.90 -7.24
C PHE A 26 4.07 -3.47 -7.60
N GLY A 27 3.08 -2.63 -7.88
CA GLY A 27 1.77 -3.04 -8.37
C GLY A 27 1.87 -3.77 -9.71
N ALA A 28 2.63 -3.21 -10.65
CA ALA A 28 2.87 -3.83 -11.96
C ALA A 28 3.67 -5.15 -11.83
N ALA A 29 4.71 -5.16 -10.97
CA ALA A 29 5.48 -6.38 -10.71
C ALA A 29 4.60 -7.48 -10.09
N ASN A 30 3.74 -7.12 -9.13
CA ASN A 30 2.81 -8.05 -8.50
C ASN A 30 1.75 -8.55 -9.48
N ALA A 31 1.26 -7.68 -10.38
CA ALA A 31 0.34 -8.07 -11.44
C ALA A 31 1.00 -9.10 -12.37
N TYR A 32 2.23 -8.88 -12.79
CA TYR A 32 2.96 -9.82 -13.61
C TYR A 32 3.17 -11.17 -12.90
N LEU A 33 3.63 -11.16 -11.65
CA LEU A 33 3.84 -12.37 -10.87
C LEU A 33 2.53 -13.12 -10.62
N GLY A 34 1.46 -12.42 -10.23
CA GLY A 34 0.16 -13.03 -9.98
C GLY A 34 -0.42 -13.74 -11.20
N LEU A 35 -0.32 -13.12 -12.38
CA LEU A 35 -0.81 -13.71 -13.62
C LEU A 35 0.08 -14.83 -14.17
N ARG A 36 1.39 -14.79 -13.89
CA ARG A 36 2.34 -15.81 -14.40
C ARG A 36 2.49 -17.00 -13.48
N VAL A 37 2.56 -16.76 -12.18
CA VAL A 37 2.93 -17.77 -11.17
C VAL A 37 1.76 -18.11 -10.25
N GLY A 38 0.69 -17.31 -10.27
CA GLY A 38 -0.46 -17.50 -9.37
C GLY A 38 -0.19 -17.09 -7.92
N MET A 39 0.90 -16.33 -7.68
CA MET A 39 1.27 -15.85 -6.35
C MET A 39 1.52 -14.35 -6.37
N THR A 40 1.25 -13.71 -5.25
CA THR A 40 1.57 -12.30 -5.02
C THR A 40 2.49 -12.16 -3.81
N VAL A 41 3.28 -11.09 -3.78
CA VAL A 41 4.24 -10.82 -2.70
C VAL A 41 3.83 -9.53 -2.00
N SER A 42 3.93 -9.51 -0.67
CA SER A 42 3.78 -8.26 0.10
C SER A 42 4.88 -7.28 -0.29
N ALA A 43 4.49 -6.05 -0.63
CA ALA A 43 5.44 -5.00 -0.97
C ALA A 43 5.86 -4.16 0.24
N SER A 44 5.35 -4.42 1.44
CA SER A 44 5.60 -3.58 2.61
C SER A 44 7.09 -3.43 2.91
N ILE A 45 7.80 -4.55 3.07
CA ILE A 45 9.24 -4.54 3.37
C ILE A 45 10.07 -3.99 2.19
N PRO A 46 9.92 -4.50 0.94
CA PRO A 46 10.64 -3.95 -0.20
C PRO A 46 10.38 -2.45 -0.41
N ALA A 47 9.14 -2.01 -0.23
CA ALA A 47 8.79 -0.59 -0.36
C ALA A 47 9.43 0.27 0.73
N ALA A 48 9.53 -0.21 1.97
CA ALA A 48 10.22 0.50 3.04
C ALA A 48 11.71 0.70 2.70
N VAL A 49 12.40 -0.38 2.33
CA VAL A 49 13.83 -0.34 1.95
C VAL A 49 14.06 0.58 0.75
N MET A 50 13.24 0.46 -0.30
CA MET A 50 13.36 1.30 -1.49
C MET A 50 13.07 2.77 -1.20
N THR A 51 12.11 3.06 -0.33
CA THR A 51 11.81 4.44 0.09
C THR A 51 13.02 5.08 0.79
N VAL A 52 13.63 4.37 1.73
CA VAL A 52 14.84 4.84 2.41
C VAL A 52 15.98 5.04 1.42
N ALA A 53 16.19 4.11 0.50
CA ALA A 53 17.20 4.22 -0.55
C ALA A 53 16.97 5.45 -1.46
N VAL A 54 15.72 5.69 -1.89
CA VAL A 54 15.37 6.85 -2.72
C VAL A 54 15.59 8.16 -1.96
N PHE A 55 15.19 8.23 -0.70
CA PHE A 55 15.41 9.43 0.12
C PHE A 55 16.91 9.70 0.35
N SER A 56 17.71 8.65 0.54
CA SER A 56 19.16 8.75 0.64
C SER A 56 19.79 9.28 -0.65
N LEU A 57 19.36 8.77 -1.79
CA LEU A 57 19.84 9.20 -3.11
C LEU A 57 19.45 10.65 -3.43
N MET A 58 18.25 11.07 -3.05
CA MET A 58 17.78 12.45 -3.19
C MET A 58 18.48 13.43 -2.23
N ARG A 59 19.41 12.94 -1.39
CA ARG A 59 20.14 13.74 -0.40
C ARG A 59 19.23 14.51 0.57
N SER A 60 17.97 14.12 0.63
CA SER A 60 16.95 14.68 1.52
C SER A 60 16.83 13.76 2.73
N ARG A 61 17.14 14.26 3.91
CA ARG A 61 16.87 13.53 5.15
C ARG A 61 15.35 13.36 5.28
N GLY A 62 14.84 12.21 4.85
CA GLY A 62 13.46 11.84 5.11
C GLY A 62 13.30 11.49 6.59
N THR A 63 12.17 11.88 7.16
CA THR A 63 11.80 11.41 8.50
C THR A 63 11.31 9.97 8.44
N LEU A 64 11.35 9.26 9.57
CA LEU A 64 10.79 7.91 9.68
C LEU A 64 9.29 7.90 9.29
N LEU A 65 8.56 8.97 9.66
CA LEU A 65 7.14 9.12 9.34
C LEU A 65 6.90 9.31 7.84
N GLU A 66 7.74 10.07 7.15
CA GLU A 66 7.69 10.21 5.69
C GLU A 66 7.95 8.87 4.98
N ALA A 67 8.92 8.10 5.48
CA ALA A 67 9.22 6.78 4.94
C ALA A 67 8.05 5.81 5.15
N ASN A 68 7.45 5.80 6.32
CA ASN A 68 6.27 4.99 6.62
C ASN A 68 5.07 5.37 5.74
N MET A 69 4.83 6.67 5.52
CA MET A 69 3.78 7.13 4.63
C MET A 69 4.00 6.66 3.18
N SER A 70 5.21 6.81 2.66
CA SER A 70 5.57 6.35 1.31
C SER A 70 5.41 4.83 1.15
N GLN A 71 5.89 4.06 2.12
CA GLN A 71 5.74 2.60 2.17
C GLN A 71 4.26 2.20 2.21
N THR A 72 3.45 2.87 3.02
CA THR A 72 2.01 2.58 3.14
C THR A 72 1.28 2.81 1.83
N VAL A 73 1.56 3.91 1.13
CA VAL A 73 0.98 4.20 -0.20
C VAL A 73 1.36 3.13 -1.21
N ALA A 74 2.64 2.73 -1.25
CA ALA A 74 3.12 1.68 -2.15
C ALA A 74 2.48 0.32 -1.83
N SER A 75 2.39 -0.04 -0.57
CA SER A 75 1.77 -1.30 -0.12
C SER A 75 0.27 -1.35 -0.43
N ALA A 76 -0.45 -0.24 -0.23
CA ALA A 76 -1.87 -0.14 -0.57
C ALA A 76 -2.13 -0.39 -2.06
N SER A 77 -1.29 0.18 -2.93
CA SER A 77 -1.37 -0.05 -4.39
C SER A 77 -1.18 -1.53 -4.74
N THR A 78 -0.23 -2.20 -4.11
CA THR A 78 0.05 -3.63 -4.33
C THR A 78 -1.11 -4.51 -3.84
N SER A 79 -1.72 -4.18 -2.72
CA SER A 79 -2.88 -4.90 -2.18
C SER A 79 -4.09 -4.79 -3.11
N LEU A 80 -4.34 -3.61 -3.67
CA LEU A 80 -5.40 -3.40 -4.65
C LEU A 80 -5.15 -4.20 -5.93
N ALA A 81 -3.92 -4.20 -6.43
CA ALA A 81 -3.52 -5.00 -7.59
C ALA A 81 -3.76 -6.50 -7.35
N THR A 82 -3.39 -7.02 -6.18
CA THR A 82 -3.61 -8.42 -5.79
C THR A 82 -5.08 -8.82 -5.84
N GLY A 83 -5.97 -8.01 -5.25
CA GLY A 83 -7.42 -8.27 -5.28
C GLY A 83 -7.98 -8.32 -6.71
N THR A 84 -7.53 -7.41 -7.56
CA THR A 84 -7.99 -7.33 -8.96
C THR A 84 -7.50 -8.51 -9.79
N ILE A 85 -6.23 -8.93 -9.63
CA ILE A 85 -5.60 -10.00 -10.41
C ILE A 85 -6.29 -11.34 -10.22
N PHE A 86 -6.74 -11.65 -9.03
CA PHE A 86 -7.41 -12.94 -8.77
C PHE A 86 -8.88 -12.95 -9.12
N THR A 87 -9.56 -11.80 -9.08
CA THR A 87 -11.00 -11.69 -9.33
C THR A 87 -11.34 -11.54 -10.81
N ILE A 88 -10.61 -10.71 -11.54
CA ILE A 88 -10.94 -10.37 -12.93
C ILE A 88 -10.76 -11.57 -13.89
N PRO A 89 -9.69 -12.39 -13.82
CA PRO A 89 -9.55 -13.56 -14.68
C PRO A 89 -10.68 -14.59 -14.49
N ALA A 90 -11.23 -14.70 -13.28
CA ALA A 90 -12.37 -15.59 -13.04
C ALA A 90 -13.62 -15.18 -13.84
N LEU A 91 -13.85 -13.89 -14.02
CA LEU A 91 -14.96 -13.38 -14.84
C LEU A 91 -14.76 -13.71 -16.32
N PHE A 92 -13.52 -13.66 -16.83
CA PHE A 92 -13.21 -14.06 -18.20
C PHE A 92 -13.48 -15.55 -18.44
N LEU A 93 -13.20 -16.42 -17.46
CA LEU A 93 -13.50 -17.85 -17.55
C LEU A 93 -15.00 -18.12 -17.62
N TRP A 94 -15.82 -17.26 -17.04
CA TRP A 94 -17.29 -17.34 -17.13
C TRP A 94 -17.86 -16.67 -18.37
N GLY A 95 -17.02 -16.17 -19.27
CA GLY A 95 -17.44 -15.49 -20.50
C GLY A 95 -17.91 -14.06 -20.29
N ALA A 96 -17.79 -13.52 -19.10
CA ALA A 96 -18.14 -12.14 -18.81
C ALA A 96 -16.88 -11.25 -18.94
N VAL A 97 -16.90 -10.34 -19.91
CA VAL A 97 -15.84 -9.36 -20.13
C VAL A 97 -16.30 -8.00 -19.61
N PRO A 98 -15.96 -7.62 -18.37
CA PRO A 98 -16.36 -6.33 -17.83
C PRO A 98 -15.65 -5.20 -18.56
N PRO A 99 -16.31 -4.08 -18.88
CA PRO A 99 -15.64 -2.92 -19.43
C PRO A 99 -14.65 -2.32 -18.43
N TYR A 100 -13.55 -1.78 -18.94
CA TYR A 100 -12.46 -1.24 -18.11
C TYR A 100 -12.93 -0.27 -17.03
N LEU A 101 -13.85 0.64 -17.37
CA LEU A 101 -14.40 1.61 -16.42
C LEU A 101 -15.12 0.95 -15.23
N GLN A 102 -15.82 -0.14 -15.48
CA GLN A 102 -16.51 -0.90 -14.43
C GLN A 102 -15.50 -1.54 -13.47
N VAL A 103 -14.42 -2.10 -13.99
CA VAL A 103 -13.34 -2.67 -13.17
C VAL A 103 -12.72 -1.60 -12.27
N VAL A 104 -12.40 -0.44 -12.82
CA VAL A 104 -11.84 0.70 -12.07
C VAL A 104 -12.82 1.18 -11.00
N ALA A 105 -14.10 1.32 -11.35
CA ALA A 105 -15.12 1.75 -10.39
C ALA A 105 -15.29 0.75 -9.24
N LEU A 106 -15.33 -0.55 -9.55
CA LEU A 106 -15.42 -1.60 -8.53
C LEU A 106 -14.19 -1.62 -7.61
N ALA A 107 -12.98 -1.47 -8.16
CA ALA A 107 -11.75 -1.40 -7.39
C ALA A 107 -11.75 -0.17 -6.45
N PHE A 108 -12.18 0.98 -6.95
CA PHE A 108 -12.28 2.20 -6.15
C PHE A 108 -13.33 2.08 -5.03
N LEU A 109 -14.53 1.59 -5.36
CA LEU A 109 -15.58 1.37 -4.35
C LEU A 109 -15.17 0.34 -3.30
N GLY A 110 -14.50 -0.74 -3.71
CA GLY A 110 -13.94 -1.73 -2.81
C GLY A 110 -12.89 -1.13 -1.86
N ALA A 111 -12.02 -0.26 -2.35
CA ALA A 111 -11.04 0.45 -1.54
C ALA A 111 -11.71 1.37 -0.51
N VAL A 112 -12.71 2.16 -0.92
CA VAL A 112 -13.47 3.03 -0.01
C VAL A 112 -14.20 2.22 1.06
N LEU A 113 -14.84 1.11 0.68
CA LEU A 113 -15.52 0.22 1.61
C LEU A 113 -14.55 -0.42 2.61
N GLY A 114 -13.37 -0.84 2.14
CA GLY A 114 -12.32 -1.40 2.99
C GLY A 114 -11.82 -0.39 4.03
N ILE A 115 -11.59 0.85 3.62
CA ILE A 115 -11.21 1.93 4.54
C ILE A 115 -12.34 2.18 5.57
N ALA A 116 -13.58 2.30 5.11
CA ALA A 116 -14.73 2.54 5.99
C ALA A 116 -14.93 1.43 7.01
N ALA A 117 -14.69 0.18 6.64
CA ALA A 117 -14.74 -0.96 7.54
C ALA A 117 -13.56 -0.99 8.53
N MET A 118 -12.36 -0.59 8.07
CA MET A 118 -11.16 -0.66 8.90
C MET A 118 -11.11 0.42 9.97
N VAL A 119 -11.71 1.60 9.75
CA VAL A 119 -11.72 2.70 10.74
C VAL A 119 -12.27 2.26 12.10
N PRO A 120 -13.45 1.63 12.23
CA PRO A 120 -13.94 1.13 13.52
C PRO A 120 -13.13 -0.06 14.05
N LEU A 121 -12.68 -0.97 13.16
CA LEU A 121 -11.93 -2.16 13.53
C LEU A 121 -10.53 -1.84 14.05
N ARG A 122 -9.92 -0.73 13.62
CA ARG A 122 -8.60 -0.30 14.07
C ARG A 122 -8.52 -0.19 15.60
N ARG A 123 -9.54 0.39 16.25
CA ARG A 123 -9.54 0.53 17.70
C ARG A 123 -9.56 -0.81 18.41
N LEU A 124 -10.33 -1.76 17.87
CA LEU A 124 -10.43 -3.10 18.45
C LEU A 124 -9.14 -3.91 18.22
N LEU A 125 -8.69 -4.00 16.97
CA LEU A 125 -7.60 -4.91 16.57
C LEU A 125 -6.21 -4.35 16.89
N ILE A 126 -5.99 -3.05 16.69
CA ILE A 126 -4.64 -2.47 16.85
C ILE A 126 -4.42 -1.92 18.25
N VAL A 127 -5.45 -1.36 18.90
CA VAL A 127 -5.29 -0.73 20.21
C VAL A 127 -5.63 -1.69 21.36
N GLN A 128 -6.78 -2.37 21.30
CA GLN A 128 -7.24 -3.21 22.40
C GLN A 128 -6.63 -4.62 22.40
N ALA A 129 -6.42 -5.20 21.22
CA ALA A 129 -5.86 -6.54 21.07
C ALA A 129 -4.36 -6.52 20.73
N HIS A 130 -3.65 -5.43 21.02
CA HIS A 130 -2.24 -5.24 20.66
C HIS A 130 -1.32 -6.35 21.21
N ASP A 131 -1.55 -6.77 22.44
CA ASP A 131 -0.73 -7.78 23.11
C ASP A 131 -1.06 -9.22 22.66
N GLU A 132 -2.24 -9.44 22.10
CA GLU A 132 -2.69 -10.77 21.65
C GLU A 132 -2.44 -11.00 20.16
N LEU A 133 -2.38 -9.94 19.36
CA LEU A 133 -2.22 -9.98 17.91
C LEU A 133 -0.85 -9.43 17.49
N PRO A 134 0.17 -10.30 17.35
CA PRO A 134 1.47 -9.86 16.89
C PRO A 134 1.39 -9.35 15.44
N TYR A 135 2.07 -8.25 15.15
CA TYR A 135 2.18 -7.67 13.81
C TYR A 135 3.66 -7.67 13.34
N PRO A 136 4.20 -8.85 12.98
CA PRO A 136 5.62 -9.01 12.70
C PRO A 136 6.09 -8.22 11.48
N GLU A 137 5.23 -8.07 10.46
CA GLU A 137 5.56 -7.31 9.25
C GLU A 137 5.71 -5.82 9.54
N GLY A 138 4.82 -5.25 10.36
CA GLY A 138 4.93 -3.86 10.79
C GLY A 138 6.17 -3.60 11.62
N THR A 139 6.53 -4.51 12.50
CA THR A 139 7.76 -4.45 13.30
C THR A 139 9.00 -4.48 12.39
N ALA A 140 9.06 -5.41 11.44
CA ALA A 140 10.17 -5.51 10.48
C ALA A 140 10.29 -4.29 9.54
N CYS A 141 9.18 -3.57 9.28
CA CYS A 141 9.24 -2.33 8.51
C CYS A 141 9.72 -1.12 9.34
N ALA A 142 9.63 -1.20 10.65
CA ALA A 142 10.03 -0.13 11.57
C ALA A 142 11.49 -0.20 11.99
N GLU A 143 12.12 -1.38 11.94
CA GLU A 143 13.54 -1.61 12.20
C GLU A 143 14.43 -1.25 10.99
#